data_ec6a9187be2f541eae196376b1f7c8a0
#
_entry.id   ec6a9187be2f541eae196376b1f7c8a0
#
_cell.length_a   1.000
_cell.length_b   1.000
_cell.length_c   1.000
_cell.angle_alpha   90.00
_cell.angle_beta   90.00
_cell.angle_gamma   90.00
#
_symmetry.space_group_name_H-M   'P 1'
#
loop_
_entity.id
_entity.type
_entity.pdbx_description
1 polymer ?
#
loop_
_entity_poly.entity_id
_entity_poly.type
_entity_poly.pdbx_seq_one_letter_code
_entity_poly.pdbx_strand_id
1 'polypeptide(L)'
;MCRANGMDIIWIDCNGWIDTLIPLWLDAGVNCMFPVEVGIWDGDPIRLRKVFGKDLLLMGGFDKRILAQDHKAITAEVERHAPLVEEGGFIGFCDHRVPPDVPLANYVHYAKYVRRVWGQSVNLPEAGYDLNQ
;
A
#
# COMPACT_ATOMS: atom_id res chain seq x y z
N MET A 1 -20.17 -5.52 17.45
CA MET A 1 -19.51 -6.60 18.23
C MET A 1 -18.00 -6.36 18.35
N CYS A 2 -17.22 -6.26 17.28
CA CYS A 2 -15.76 -6.07 17.36
C CYS A 2 -15.35 -4.80 18.13
N ARG A 3 -15.90 -3.63 17.78
CA ARG A 3 -15.61 -2.38 18.49
C ARG A 3 -15.98 -2.39 19.96
N ALA A 4 -17.07 -3.06 20.33
CA ALA A 4 -17.47 -3.23 21.74
C ALA A 4 -16.47 -4.07 22.56
N ASN A 5 -15.55 -4.77 21.90
CA ASN A 5 -14.47 -5.53 22.48
C ASN A 5 -13.09 -4.87 22.32
N GLY A 6 -13.05 -3.56 22.05
CA GLY A 6 -11.82 -2.79 22.01
C GLY A 6 -11.03 -2.92 20.69
N MET A 7 -11.64 -3.36 19.61
CA MET A 7 -11.00 -3.42 18.29
C MET A 7 -11.19 -2.08 17.58
N ASP A 8 -10.11 -1.31 17.45
CA ASP A 8 -10.13 -0.01 16.77
C ASP A 8 -9.95 -0.12 15.25
N ILE A 9 -9.25 -1.16 14.79
CA ILE A 9 -9.02 -1.41 13.36
C ILE A 9 -9.71 -2.71 12.97
N ILE A 10 -10.67 -2.60 12.06
CA ILE A 10 -11.38 -3.73 11.48
C ILE A 10 -11.19 -3.65 9.97
N TRP A 11 -10.43 -4.58 9.42
CA TRP A 11 -10.09 -4.58 8.01
C TRP A 11 -10.85 -5.64 7.21
N ILE A 12 -11.02 -5.38 5.93
CA ILE A 12 -11.62 -6.29 4.97
C ILE A 12 -10.65 -6.54 3.82
N ASP A 13 -10.52 -7.81 3.41
CA ASP A 13 -9.81 -8.22 2.21
C ASP A 13 -10.82 -8.30 1.05
N CYS A 14 -10.74 -7.34 0.13
CA CYS A 14 -11.63 -7.30 -1.03
C CYS A 14 -10.90 -6.73 -2.23
N ASN A 15 -10.76 -7.57 -3.25
CA ASN A 15 -10.16 -7.19 -4.52
C ASN A 15 -11.17 -6.44 -5.41
N GLY A 16 -10.64 -5.66 -6.36
CA GLY A 16 -11.44 -5.01 -7.38
C GLY A 16 -11.80 -3.56 -7.07
N TRP A 17 -12.82 -3.07 -7.75
CA TRP A 17 -13.30 -1.70 -7.56
C TRP A 17 -14.24 -1.61 -6.35
N ILE A 18 -13.78 -1.00 -5.27
CA ILE A 18 -14.43 -1.02 -3.97
C ILE A 18 -15.15 0.28 -3.58
N ASP A 19 -15.04 1.33 -4.39
CA ASP A 19 -15.50 2.66 -4.04
C ASP A 19 -16.97 2.73 -3.54
N THR A 20 -17.84 1.99 -4.19
CA THR A 20 -19.28 1.94 -3.81
C THR A 20 -19.56 1.13 -2.55
N LEU A 21 -18.63 0.26 -2.17
CA LEU A 21 -18.74 -0.60 -0.98
C LEU A 21 -18.20 0.09 0.28
N ILE A 22 -17.25 1.02 0.12
CA ILE A 22 -16.60 1.70 1.25
C ILE A 22 -17.61 2.34 2.20
N PRO A 23 -18.62 3.13 1.76
CA PRO A 23 -19.60 3.72 2.67
C PRO A 23 -20.34 2.66 3.49
N LEU A 24 -20.75 1.56 2.85
CA LEU A 24 -21.47 0.48 3.52
C LEU A 24 -20.61 -0.22 4.58
N TRP A 25 -19.32 -0.40 4.29
CA TRP A 25 -18.39 -0.99 5.24
C TRP A 25 -18.11 -0.07 6.43
N LEU A 26 -17.92 1.23 6.18
CA LEU A 26 -17.74 2.22 7.25
C LEU A 26 -18.96 2.25 8.19
N ASP A 27 -20.18 2.24 7.64
CA ASP A 27 -21.43 2.17 8.41
C ASP A 27 -21.52 0.89 9.25
N ALA A 28 -21.02 -0.23 8.70
CA ALA A 28 -20.94 -1.50 9.42
C ALA A 28 -19.80 -1.57 10.46
N GLY A 29 -18.93 -0.54 10.51
CA GLY A 29 -17.81 -0.46 11.44
C GLY A 29 -16.50 -1.04 10.92
N VAL A 30 -16.44 -1.50 9.67
CA VAL A 30 -15.18 -1.87 8.98
C VAL A 30 -14.53 -0.60 8.47
N ASN A 31 -13.31 -0.32 8.91
CA ASN A 31 -12.66 0.97 8.66
C ASN A 31 -11.29 0.87 7.96
N CYS A 32 -10.85 -0.33 7.58
CA CYS A 32 -9.58 -0.51 6.89
C CYS A 32 -9.77 -1.37 5.65
N MET A 33 -9.37 -0.83 4.50
CA MET A 33 -9.50 -1.48 3.19
C MET A 33 -8.18 -2.10 2.76
N PHE A 34 -8.23 -3.39 2.38
CA PHE A 34 -7.10 -4.18 1.92
C PHE A 34 -7.49 -5.10 0.77
N PRO A 35 -6.67 -5.21 -0.26
CA PRO A 35 -5.71 -4.21 -0.70
C PRO A 35 -6.39 -3.10 -1.52
N VAL A 36 -5.82 -1.90 -1.54
CA VAL A 36 -6.24 -0.89 -2.51
C VAL A 36 -5.56 -1.23 -3.83
N GLU A 37 -6.30 -1.82 -4.76
CA GLU A 37 -5.79 -2.20 -6.08
C GLU A 37 -5.83 -1.02 -7.05
N VAL A 38 -4.66 -0.61 -7.53
CA VAL A 38 -4.50 0.51 -8.47
C VAL A 38 -4.70 0.02 -9.90
N GLY A 39 -3.94 -0.94 -10.32
CA GLY A 39 -3.87 -1.60 -11.62
C GLY A 39 -5.06 -1.37 -12.56
N ILE A 40 -5.79 -2.43 -12.82
CA ILE A 40 -6.99 -2.41 -13.69
C ILE A 40 -8.24 -1.81 -13.01
N TRP A 41 -8.23 -1.66 -11.70
CA TRP A 41 -9.39 -1.21 -10.92
C TRP A 41 -9.36 0.28 -10.58
N ASP A 42 -8.28 0.97 -10.97
CA ASP A 42 -8.11 2.41 -10.80
C ASP A 42 -8.30 2.90 -9.33
N GLY A 43 -7.96 2.03 -8.38
CA GLY A 43 -7.94 2.37 -6.97
C GLY A 43 -6.76 3.32 -6.69
N ASP A 44 -7.04 4.51 -6.17
CA ASP A 44 -6.00 5.46 -5.77
C ASP A 44 -6.14 5.77 -4.27
N PRO A 45 -5.19 5.36 -3.43
CA PRO A 45 -5.27 5.61 -1.99
C PRO A 45 -5.29 7.10 -1.65
N ILE A 46 -4.66 7.97 -2.46
CA ILE A 46 -4.68 9.42 -2.27
C ILE A 46 -6.08 9.97 -2.54
N ARG A 47 -6.71 9.52 -3.63
CA ARG A 47 -8.09 9.88 -3.96
C ARG A 47 -9.06 9.38 -2.89
N LEU A 48 -8.94 8.13 -2.48
CA LEU A 48 -9.80 7.56 -1.44
C LEU A 48 -9.68 8.31 -0.11
N ARG A 49 -8.45 8.65 0.31
CA ARG A 49 -8.21 9.49 1.50
C ARG A 49 -8.88 10.86 1.37
N LYS A 50 -8.79 11.49 0.21
CA LYS A 50 -9.41 12.79 -0.05
C LYS A 50 -10.94 12.74 0.03
N VAL A 51 -11.55 11.65 -0.43
CA VAL A 51 -13.01 11.48 -0.45
C VAL A 51 -13.55 11.09 0.93
N PHE A 52 -12.92 10.14 1.61
CA PHE A 52 -13.45 9.52 2.83
C PHE A 52 -12.76 10.01 4.12
N GLY A 53 -11.70 10.82 4.02
CA GLY A 53 -11.00 11.36 5.18
C GLY A 53 -10.22 10.31 5.97
N LYS A 54 -9.94 10.63 7.24
CA LYS A 54 -9.12 9.79 8.14
C LYS A 54 -9.89 8.64 8.79
N ASP A 55 -11.19 8.60 8.67
CA ASP A 55 -12.00 7.48 9.15
C ASP A 55 -11.76 6.23 8.33
N LEU A 56 -11.26 6.40 7.08
CA LEU A 56 -10.86 5.33 6.21
C LEU A 56 -9.36 5.07 6.34
N LEU A 57 -9.01 3.89 6.85
CA LEU A 57 -7.65 3.37 6.85
C LEU A 57 -7.41 2.57 5.57
N LEU A 58 -6.19 2.65 5.02
CA LEU A 58 -5.88 2.09 3.70
C LEU A 58 -4.62 1.22 3.76
N MET A 59 -4.64 0.11 3.06
CA MET A 59 -3.52 -0.81 2.93
C MET A 59 -3.28 -1.18 1.46
N GLY A 60 -2.03 -1.19 1.01
CA GLY A 60 -1.66 -1.46 -0.38
C GLY A 60 -1.42 -0.18 -1.18
N GLY A 61 -1.95 -0.10 -2.39
CA GLY A 61 -2.02 1.14 -3.18
C GLY A 61 -0.78 1.53 -3.98
N PHE A 62 0.34 0.80 -3.88
CA PHE A 62 1.46 0.97 -4.80
C PHE A 62 1.21 0.13 -6.06
N ASP A 63 1.13 0.77 -7.22
CA ASP A 63 0.90 0.06 -8.48
C ASP A 63 2.05 -0.90 -8.81
N LYS A 64 1.80 -2.19 -8.65
CA LYS A 64 2.79 -3.26 -8.90
C LYS A 64 3.37 -3.25 -10.32
N ARG A 65 2.63 -2.72 -11.31
CA ARG A 65 3.09 -2.64 -12.71
C ARG A 65 4.29 -1.70 -12.86
N ILE A 66 4.44 -0.72 -11.96
CA ILE A 66 5.57 0.21 -11.95
C ILE A 66 6.87 -0.50 -11.57
N LEU A 67 6.79 -1.60 -10.81
CA LEU A 67 7.97 -2.39 -10.48
C LEU A 67 8.65 -3.03 -11.70
N ALA A 68 7.92 -3.28 -12.78
CA ALA A 68 8.47 -3.79 -14.03
C ALA A 68 9.11 -2.69 -14.90
N GLN A 69 8.99 -1.42 -14.52
CA GLN A 69 9.57 -0.29 -15.22
C GLN A 69 11.02 -0.02 -14.75
N ASP A 70 11.41 1.23 -14.69
CA ASP A 70 12.74 1.63 -14.23
C ASP A 70 12.74 2.18 -12.79
N HIS A 71 13.94 2.36 -12.22
CA HIS A 71 14.11 2.90 -10.87
C HIS A 71 13.53 4.31 -10.71
N LYS A 72 13.48 5.11 -11.79
CA LYS A 72 12.93 6.47 -11.74
C LYS A 72 11.42 6.44 -11.55
N ALA A 73 10.72 5.56 -12.27
CA ALA A 73 9.28 5.38 -12.12
C ALA A 73 8.93 4.87 -10.71
N ILE A 74 9.69 3.89 -10.21
CA ILE A 74 9.53 3.36 -8.86
C ILE A 74 9.71 4.46 -7.81
N THR A 75 10.79 5.26 -7.94
CA THR A 75 11.07 6.38 -7.05
C THR A 75 9.93 7.38 -7.03
N ALA A 76 9.45 7.80 -8.21
CA ALA A 76 8.36 8.77 -8.32
C ALA A 76 7.06 8.28 -7.67
N GLU A 77 6.73 6.99 -7.82
CA GLU A 77 5.53 6.42 -7.23
C GLU A 77 5.64 6.32 -5.70
N VAL A 78 6.80 5.96 -5.15
CA VAL A 78 7.03 5.98 -3.71
C VAL A 78 6.89 7.40 -3.14
N GLU A 79 7.47 8.40 -3.82
CA GLU A 79 7.39 9.80 -3.40
C GLU A 79 5.96 10.35 -3.49
N ARG A 80 5.18 9.90 -4.47
CA ARG A 80 3.77 10.27 -4.60
C ARG A 80 2.95 9.91 -3.37
N HIS A 81 3.29 8.81 -2.69
CA HIS A 81 2.59 8.35 -1.48
C HIS A 81 3.15 8.94 -0.18
N ALA A 82 4.31 9.57 -0.18
CA ALA A 82 4.94 10.08 1.04
C ALA A 82 4.02 10.99 1.87
N PRO A 83 3.27 11.95 1.29
CA PRO A 83 2.34 12.78 2.06
C PRO A 83 1.25 11.97 2.77
N LEU A 84 0.76 10.90 2.13
CA LEU A 84 -0.27 10.04 2.72
C LEU A 84 0.29 9.22 3.89
N VAL A 85 1.55 8.81 3.80
CA VAL A 85 2.26 8.12 4.90
C VAL A 85 2.46 9.07 6.07
N GLU A 86 2.90 10.31 5.83
CA GLU A 86 3.07 11.34 6.87
C GLU A 86 1.76 11.69 7.57
N GLU A 87 0.67 11.72 6.82
CA GLU A 87 -0.67 11.95 7.36
C GLU A 87 -1.12 10.83 8.30
N GLY A 88 -0.66 9.61 8.09
CA GLY A 88 -1.02 8.41 8.85
C GLY A 88 -2.27 7.69 8.36
N GLY A 89 -2.54 6.53 8.97
CA GLY A 89 -3.67 5.67 8.58
C GLY A 89 -3.50 5.00 7.21
N PHE A 90 -2.25 4.86 6.74
CA PHE A 90 -1.89 4.21 5.50
C PHE A 90 -0.71 3.26 5.70
N ILE A 91 -0.86 2.03 5.27
CA ILE A 91 0.21 1.04 5.21
C ILE A 91 0.47 0.75 3.74
N GLY A 92 1.46 1.46 3.18
CA GLY A 92 1.82 1.35 1.78
C GLY A 92 2.64 0.10 1.46
N PHE A 93 2.20 -0.63 0.45
CA PHE A 93 2.91 -1.73 -0.20
C PHE A 93 2.28 -2.00 -1.57
N CYS A 94 2.78 -2.99 -2.32
CA CYS A 94 2.21 -3.33 -3.63
C CYS A 94 0.71 -3.59 -3.53
N ASP A 95 -0.03 -3.06 -4.48
CA ASP A 95 -1.49 -3.14 -4.56
C ASP A 95 -2.01 -4.59 -4.68
N HIS A 96 -1.13 -5.53 -5.02
CA HIS A 96 -1.38 -6.97 -5.05
C HIS A 96 -0.04 -7.73 -5.08
N ARG A 97 -0.07 -9.03 -5.35
CA ARG A 97 1.15 -9.85 -5.50
C ARG A 97 2.07 -9.27 -6.54
N VAL A 98 3.38 -9.28 -6.25
CA VAL A 98 4.40 -8.86 -7.21
C VAL A 98 4.40 -9.81 -8.41
N PRO A 99 4.25 -9.29 -9.64
CA PRO A 99 4.26 -10.11 -10.84
C PRO A 99 5.62 -10.78 -11.10
N PRO A 100 5.65 -11.92 -11.77
CA PRO A 100 6.90 -12.67 -12.01
C PRO A 100 7.85 -11.98 -13.01
N ASP A 101 7.38 -11.02 -13.77
CA ASP A 101 8.16 -10.22 -14.71
C ASP A 101 8.91 -9.04 -14.08
N VAL A 102 8.73 -8.83 -12.77
CA VAL A 102 9.45 -7.79 -12.02
C VAL A 102 10.89 -8.23 -11.78
N PRO A 103 11.90 -7.48 -12.27
CA PRO A 103 13.29 -7.77 -11.99
C PRO A 103 13.58 -7.68 -10.48
N LEU A 104 14.34 -8.63 -9.94
CA LEU A 104 14.74 -8.61 -8.53
C LEU A 104 15.42 -7.29 -8.13
N ALA A 105 16.25 -6.73 -9.02
CA ALA A 105 16.92 -5.44 -8.79
C ALA A 105 15.93 -4.30 -8.55
N ASN A 106 14.82 -4.27 -9.30
CA ASN A 106 13.75 -3.30 -9.15
C ASN A 106 13.02 -3.45 -7.82
N TYR A 107 12.71 -4.68 -7.43
CA TYR A 107 12.09 -4.95 -6.14
C TYR A 107 12.99 -4.57 -4.97
N VAL A 108 14.29 -4.88 -5.06
CA VAL A 108 15.28 -4.47 -4.04
C VAL A 108 15.38 -2.94 -3.96
N HIS A 109 15.40 -2.24 -5.10
CA HIS A 109 15.37 -0.78 -5.15
C HIS A 109 14.11 -0.24 -4.46
N TYR A 110 12.93 -0.73 -4.83
CA TYR A 110 11.66 -0.40 -4.20
C TYR A 110 11.72 -0.57 -2.68
N ALA A 111 12.08 -1.75 -2.20
CA ALA A 111 12.11 -2.05 -0.78
C ALA A 111 13.06 -1.16 0.03
N LYS A 112 14.23 -0.83 -0.53
CA LYS A 112 15.18 0.11 0.09
C LYS A 112 14.65 1.53 0.08
N TYR A 113 14.04 1.97 -1.03
CA TYR A 113 13.57 3.33 -1.21
C TYR A 113 12.37 3.64 -0.33
N VAL A 114 11.39 2.73 -0.26
CA VAL A 114 10.22 2.80 0.62
C VAL A 114 10.65 3.01 2.07
N ARG A 115 11.60 2.20 2.57
CA ARG A 115 12.09 2.32 3.94
C ARG A 115 12.73 3.67 4.22
N ARG A 116 13.46 4.19 3.25
CA ARG A 116 14.11 5.51 3.38
C ARG A 116 13.11 6.65 3.40
N VAL A 117 12.14 6.64 2.49
CA VAL A 117 11.19 7.75 2.29
C VAL A 117 10.05 7.71 3.31
N TRP A 118 9.55 6.51 3.61
CA TRP A 118 8.40 6.36 4.52
C TRP A 118 8.81 6.13 5.99
N GLY A 119 10.10 6.30 6.31
CA GLY A 119 10.58 6.24 7.69
C GLY A 119 10.51 4.86 8.33
N GLN A 120 10.36 3.82 7.55
CA GLN A 120 10.35 2.44 8.04
C GLN A 120 11.81 1.98 8.26
N SER A 121 12.44 2.47 9.33
CA SER A 121 13.77 2.02 9.73
C SER A 121 13.68 0.58 10.25
N VAL A 122 13.77 -0.38 9.37
CA VAL A 122 14.08 -1.75 9.75
C VAL A 122 15.56 -1.96 9.54
N ASN A 123 16.30 -2.24 10.60
CA ASN A 123 17.61 -2.87 10.50
C ASN A 123 17.38 -4.25 9.86
N LEU A 124 17.38 -4.30 8.53
CA LEU A 124 17.51 -5.59 7.87
C LEU A 124 18.89 -6.10 8.25
N PRO A 125 19.01 -7.34 8.78
CA PRO A 125 20.32 -7.97 8.80
C PRO A 125 20.87 -7.85 7.38
N GLU A 126 22.15 -7.52 7.25
CA GLU A 126 22.83 -7.64 5.96
C GLU A 126 22.61 -9.08 5.52
N ALA A 127 21.61 -9.27 4.69
CA ALA A 127 21.30 -10.59 4.18
C ALA A 127 22.49 -10.95 3.29
N GLY A 128 23.26 -11.91 3.72
CA GLY A 128 24.34 -12.50 2.93
C GLY A 128 23.81 -13.30 1.74
N TYR A 129 22.84 -12.72 1.04
CA TYR A 129 22.42 -13.21 -0.27
C TYR A 129 23.36 -12.59 -1.29
N ASP A 130 24.27 -13.41 -1.79
CA ASP A 130 25.03 -13.10 -2.99
C ASP A 130 24.04 -13.04 -4.16
N LEU A 131 23.66 -11.83 -4.55
CA LEU A 131 22.77 -11.59 -5.68
C LEU A 131 23.41 -11.86 -7.05
N ASN A 132 24.62 -12.43 -7.07
CA ASN A 132 25.36 -12.80 -8.28
C ASN A 132 25.32 -14.32 -8.60
N GLN A 133 24.49 -15.09 -7.90
CA GLN A 133 24.23 -16.49 -8.23
C GLN A 133 22.89 -16.67 -8.95
#